data_9a6b2a3dc65b68ce3a4240febe91f3f5
#
_entry.id   9a6b2a3dc65b68ce3a4240febe91f3f5
#
_cell.length_a   1.000
_cell.length_b   1.000
_cell.length_c   1.000
_cell.angle_alpha   90.00
_cell.angle_beta   90.00
_cell.angle_gamma   90.00
#
_symmetry.space_group_name_H-M   'P 1'
#
loop_
_entity.id
_entity.type
_entity.pdbx_description
1 polymer ?
#
loop_
_entity_poly.entity_id
_entity_poly.type
_entity_poly.pdbx_seq_one_letter_code
_entity_poly.pdbx_strand_id
1 'polypeptide(L)'
;IRARLVGSEMCIRDRENIDIGGPTLVRAAAKNYEDVTVITDTSQYIALQNEMNKYRGSTSLNFRKILSRDAFLETGYYDTKITEYLNKANNDSPPPKRKLIGGNLVENLRYGENPHQSASVYSLNKEINIKQLNGKKLSYNNYNDIFTGISLSKSFTKDYSTVIIKHANPCGVALDKRKINSYLKAYECDPTSAFGGIISCNYKVDKTVAKEISSKFYEVVVANGFESSALKILKRKKNLRLIDSSSLKELNFEQNTSIMNNFLSQTSDTGTFKKGDFKVVSKVRPSNETLKNLLFTFNVCRFVKSNAIVISQNNATIGIGSGQPSRLDSCKIAVSKMKKLKRFDTKEKI
;
A
#
# COMPACT_ATOMS: atom_id res chain seq x y z
N ILE A 1 -41.31 -7.15 -5.25
CA ILE A 1 -41.67 -5.72 -5.42
C ILE A 1 -40.98 -4.86 -4.38
N ARG A 2 -41.03 -5.21 -3.06
CA ARG A 2 -40.37 -4.39 -2.01
C ARG A 2 -38.84 -4.28 -2.17
N ALA A 3 -38.13 -5.33 -2.58
CA ALA A 3 -36.68 -5.29 -2.78
C ALA A 3 -36.26 -4.38 -3.96
N ARG A 4 -37.11 -4.26 -5.00
CA ARG A 4 -36.86 -3.37 -6.14
C ARG A 4 -37.12 -1.90 -5.82
N LEU A 5 -38.11 -1.61 -4.96
CA LEU A 5 -38.41 -0.25 -4.48
C LEU A 5 -37.32 0.30 -3.55
N VAL A 6 -36.80 -0.54 -2.63
CA VAL A 6 -35.69 -0.14 -1.73
C VAL A 6 -34.43 0.21 -2.52
N GLY A 7 -34.09 -0.55 -3.56
CA GLY A 7 -32.96 -0.23 -4.45
C GLY A 7 -33.16 1.08 -5.24
N SER A 8 -34.37 1.34 -5.73
CA SER A 8 -34.68 2.57 -6.47
C SER A 8 -34.70 3.81 -5.56
N GLU A 9 -35.20 3.68 -4.34
CA GLU A 9 -35.21 4.79 -3.35
C GLU A 9 -33.78 5.15 -2.90
N MET A 10 -32.90 4.18 -2.69
CA MET A 10 -31.47 4.46 -2.41
C MET A 10 -30.82 5.20 -3.59
N CYS A 11 -31.01 4.74 -4.82
CA CYS A 11 -30.46 5.42 -6.00
C CYS A 11 -31.03 6.84 -6.19
N ILE A 12 -32.31 7.07 -5.86
CA ILE A 12 -32.92 8.41 -5.91
C ILE A 12 -32.29 9.31 -4.85
N ARG A 13 -32.14 8.84 -3.59
CA ARG A 13 -31.49 9.62 -2.52
C ARG A 13 -30.05 9.97 -2.86
N ASP A 14 -29.29 9.04 -3.41
CA ASP A 14 -27.89 9.28 -3.78
C ASP A 14 -27.79 10.32 -4.89
N ARG A 15 -28.65 10.23 -5.90
CA ARG A 15 -28.73 11.22 -6.97
C ARG A 15 -29.12 12.61 -6.47
N GLU A 16 -30.11 12.71 -5.59
CA GLU A 16 -30.57 13.99 -5.02
C GLU A 16 -29.53 14.66 -4.11
N ASN A 17 -28.55 13.90 -3.59
CA ASN A 17 -27.44 14.43 -2.82
C ASN A 17 -26.30 15.00 -3.67
N ILE A 18 -26.34 14.84 -5.01
CA ILE A 18 -25.35 15.47 -5.89
C ILE A 18 -25.64 16.96 -5.96
N ASP A 19 -24.74 17.78 -5.41
CA ASP A 19 -24.84 19.24 -5.45
C ASP A 19 -24.47 19.77 -6.84
N ILE A 20 -25.37 20.54 -7.43
CA ILE A 20 -25.18 21.23 -8.71
C ILE A 20 -24.96 22.73 -8.51
N GLY A 21 -25.76 23.35 -7.66
CA GLY A 21 -25.80 24.80 -7.48
C GLY A 21 -24.52 25.33 -6.82
N GLY A 22 -24.08 24.70 -5.74
CA GLY A 22 -22.86 25.07 -5.01
C GLY A 22 -21.61 25.06 -5.89
N PRO A 23 -21.27 23.94 -6.54
CA PRO A 23 -20.15 23.88 -7.48
C PRO A 23 -20.26 24.90 -8.63
N THR A 24 -21.45 25.16 -9.14
CA THR A 24 -21.67 26.15 -10.21
C THR A 24 -21.32 27.56 -9.73
N LEU A 25 -21.77 27.97 -8.54
CA LEU A 25 -21.47 29.28 -7.95
C LEU A 25 -19.96 29.42 -7.63
N VAL A 26 -19.36 28.37 -7.06
CA VAL A 26 -17.92 28.35 -6.77
C VAL A 26 -17.10 28.52 -8.04
N ARG A 27 -17.45 27.83 -9.12
CA ARG A 27 -16.75 27.93 -10.42
C ARG A 27 -16.92 29.30 -11.05
N ALA A 28 -18.12 29.91 -10.97
CA ALA A 28 -18.37 31.26 -11.45
C ALA A 28 -17.52 32.30 -10.71
N ALA A 29 -17.48 32.23 -9.38
CA ALA A 29 -16.65 33.09 -8.56
C ALA A 29 -15.16 32.89 -8.82
N ALA A 30 -14.70 31.63 -8.90
CA ALA A 30 -13.30 31.30 -9.20
C ALA A 30 -12.84 31.82 -10.58
N LYS A 31 -13.70 31.76 -11.59
CA LYS A 31 -13.42 32.32 -12.93
C LYS A 31 -13.20 33.83 -12.88
N ASN A 32 -13.95 34.53 -12.03
CA ASN A 32 -13.87 35.99 -11.87
C ASN A 32 -12.86 36.42 -10.78
N TYR A 33 -11.73 35.74 -10.68
CA TYR A 33 -10.70 36.00 -9.66
C TYR A 33 -10.09 37.41 -9.73
N GLU A 34 -10.27 38.13 -10.81
CA GLU A 34 -9.79 39.53 -10.90
C GLU A 34 -10.50 40.41 -9.88
N ASP A 35 -11.78 40.14 -9.62
CA ASP A 35 -12.60 40.97 -8.75
C ASP A 35 -13.16 40.20 -7.52
N VAL A 36 -13.24 38.86 -7.59
CA VAL A 36 -13.90 38.03 -6.59
C VAL A 36 -12.91 37.17 -5.82
N THR A 37 -13.05 37.18 -4.49
CA THR A 37 -12.38 36.24 -3.58
C THR A 37 -13.32 35.08 -3.27
N VAL A 38 -12.93 33.86 -3.60
CA VAL A 38 -13.71 32.65 -3.30
C VAL A 38 -13.01 31.80 -2.27
N ILE A 39 -13.71 31.39 -1.21
CA ILE A 39 -13.23 30.49 -0.16
C ILE A 39 -13.96 29.18 -0.30
N THR A 40 -13.25 28.06 -0.32
CA THR A 40 -13.80 26.71 -0.45
C THR A 40 -13.44 25.79 0.73
N ASP A 41 -12.53 26.24 1.60
CA ASP A 41 -12.12 25.49 2.79
C ASP A 41 -11.99 26.41 4.00
N THR A 42 -12.46 25.94 5.18
CA THR A 42 -12.39 26.68 6.43
C THR A 42 -10.98 27.02 6.89
N SER A 43 -9.99 26.23 6.50
CA SER A 43 -8.58 26.49 6.78
C SER A 43 -8.06 27.78 6.13
N GLN A 44 -8.74 28.30 5.09
CA GLN A 44 -8.41 29.54 4.39
C GLN A 44 -8.87 30.81 5.12
N TYR A 45 -9.73 30.73 6.15
CA TYR A 45 -10.29 31.87 6.84
C TYR A 45 -9.24 32.77 7.50
N ILE A 46 -8.25 32.19 8.16
CA ILE A 46 -7.18 32.95 8.81
C ILE A 46 -6.34 33.72 7.76
N ALA A 47 -6.04 33.05 6.64
CA ALA A 47 -5.30 33.69 5.54
C ALA A 47 -6.10 34.84 4.91
N LEU A 48 -7.43 34.66 4.73
CA LEU A 48 -8.32 35.71 4.26
C LEU A 48 -8.34 36.90 5.22
N GLN A 49 -8.49 36.66 6.53
CA GLN A 49 -8.51 37.72 7.54
C GLN A 49 -7.19 38.54 7.52
N ASN A 50 -6.05 37.85 7.43
CA ASN A 50 -4.75 38.50 7.36
C ASN A 50 -4.60 39.36 6.09
N GLU A 51 -5.09 38.85 4.97
CA GLU A 51 -5.06 39.55 3.69
C GLU A 51 -5.95 40.82 3.73
N MET A 52 -7.18 40.70 4.25
CA MET A 52 -8.10 41.84 4.42
C MET A 52 -7.55 42.90 5.38
N ASN A 53 -6.91 42.50 6.46
CA ASN A 53 -6.25 43.42 7.37
C ASN A 53 -5.11 44.19 6.69
N LYS A 54 -4.32 43.48 5.89
CA LYS A 54 -3.17 44.08 5.14
C LYS A 54 -3.63 45.07 4.08
N TYR A 55 -4.72 44.78 3.39
CA TYR A 55 -5.22 45.56 2.25
C TYR A 55 -6.50 46.36 2.56
N ARG A 56 -6.71 46.69 3.83
CA ARG A 56 -7.85 47.54 4.31
C ARG A 56 -9.23 47.07 3.83
N GLY A 57 -9.49 45.80 4.00
CA GLY A 57 -10.77 45.18 3.63
C GLY A 57 -10.83 44.59 2.23
N SER A 58 -9.77 44.72 1.44
CA SER A 58 -9.64 44.10 0.12
C SER A 58 -8.66 42.93 0.16
N THR A 59 -8.46 42.28 -0.99
CA THR A 59 -7.51 41.17 -1.17
C THR A 59 -6.64 41.39 -2.39
N SER A 60 -5.41 40.88 -2.36
CA SER A 60 -4.49 41.00 -3.52
C SER A 60 -4.91 40.06 -4.65
N LEU A 61 -4.59 40.43 -5.88
CA LEU A 61 -4.82 39.61 -7.07
C LEU A 61 -4.11 38.25 -6.96
N ASN A 62 -2.89 38.24 -6.41
CA ASN A 62 -2.17 36.96 -6.23
C ASN A 62 -2.89 36.03 -5.28
N PHE A 63 -3.43 36.53 -4.17
CA PHE A 63 -4.23 35.74 -3.23
C PHE A 63 -5.48 35.17 -3.91
N ARG A 64 -6.22 35.99 -4.65
CA ARG A 64 -7.40 35.55 -5.42
C ARG A 64 -7.08 34.49 -6.47
N LYS A 65 -5.94 34.61 -7.17
CA LYS A 65 -5.49 33.58 -8.14
C LYS A 65 -5.21 32.22 -7.46
N ILE A 66 -4.60 32.24 -6.28
CA ILE A 66 -4.36 31.01 -5.50
C ILE A 66 -5.70 30.36 -5.10
N LEU A 67 -6.63 31.15 -4.55
CA LEU A 67 -7.94 30.66 -4.16
C LEU A 67 -8.77 30.18 -5.35
N SER A 68 -8.70 30.83 -6.49
CA SER A 68 -9.33 30.38 -7.73
C SER A 68 -8.83 28.98 -8.15
N ARG A 69 -7.52 28.76 -8.13
CA ARG A 69 -6.93 27.43 -8.37
C ARG A 69 -7.49 26.39 -7.40
N ASP A 70 -7.52 26.71 -6.12
CA ASP A 70 -7.99 25.81 -5.07
C ASP A 70 -9.50 25.49 -5.22
N ALA A 71 -10.30 26.47 -5.61
CA ALA A 71 -11.71 26.30 -5.91
C ALA A 71 -11.97 25.39 -7.12
N PHE A 72 -11.18 25.51 -8.18
CA PHE A 72 -11.26 24.58 -9.32
C PHE A 72 -10.76 23.19 -8.97
N LEU A 73 -9.75 23.05 -8.10
CA LEU A 73 -9.31 21.75 -7.58
C LEU A 73 -10.42 21.08 -6.77
N GLU A 74 -11.12 21.82 -5.89
CA GLU A 74 -12.20 21.29 -5.07
C GLU A 74 -13.38 20.81 -5.91
N THR A 75 -13.84 21.63 -6.86
CA THR A 75 -14.95 21.24 -7.74
C THR A 75 -14.57 20.07 -8.66
N GLY A 76 -13.33 20.03 -9.18
CA GLY A 76 -12.83 18.93 -9.98
C GLY A 76 -12.69 17.62 -9.18
N TYR A 77 -12.26 17.72 -7.92
CA TYR A 77 -12.22 16.57 -7.01
C TYR A 77 -13.62 16.03 -6.71
N TYR A 78 -14.58 16.93 -6.46
CA TYR A 78 -15.98 16.57 -6.26
C TYR A 78 -16.55 15.80 -7.45
N ASP A 79 -16.38 16.30 -8.69
CA ASP A 79 -16.80 15.62 -9.92
C ASP A 79 -16.11 14.26 -10.11
N THR A 80 -14.84 14.16 -9.71
CA THR A 80 -14.09 12.89 -9.72
C THR A 80 -14.75 11.87 -8.79
N LYS A 81 -15.15 12.28 -7.58
CA LYS A 81 -15.81 11.39 -6.62
C LYS A 81 -17.20 10.94 -7.08
N ILE A 82 -17.96 11.81 -7.73
CA ILE A 82 -19.24 11.44 -8.37
C ILE A 82 -18.97 10.37 -9.44
N THR A 83 -17.97 10.59 -10.30
CA THR A 83 -17.63 9.66 -11.38
C THR A 83 -17.17 8.31 -10.85
N GLU A 84 -16.34 8.28 -9.79
CA GLU A 84 -15.93 7.04 -9.11
C GLU A 84 -17.13 6.27 -8.56
N TYR A 85 -18.08 6.98 -7.92
CA TYR A 85 -19.29 6.37 -7.39
C TYR A 85 -20.16 5.75 -8.49
N LEU A 86 -20.43 6.49 -9.56
CA LEU A 86 -21.24 6.01 -10.70
C LEU A 86 -20.59 4.84 -11.44
N ASN A 87 -19.27 4.84 -11.57
CA ASN A 87 -18.52 3.72 -12.17
C ASN A 87 -18.64 2.44 -11.32
N LYS A 88 -18.59 2.55 -9.98
CA LYS A 88 -18.79 1.39 -9.09
C LYS A 88 -20.20 0.80 -9.17
N ALA A 89 -21.19 1.64 -9.40
CA ALA A 89 -22.58 1.20 -9.56
C ALA A 89 -22.81 0.43 -10.87
N ASN A 90 -21.95 0.60 -11.88
CA ASN A 90 -22.06 0.02 -13.21
C ASN A 90 -20.93 -0.98 -13.51
N ASN A 91 -20.76 -1.98 -12.65
CA ASN A 91 -19.64 -2.95 -12.71
C ASN A 91 -19.46 -3.70 -14.04
N ASP A 92 -20.49 -3.80 -14.88
CA ASP A 92 -20.47 -4.51 -16.16
C ASP A 92 -20.18 -3.58 -17.36
N SER A 93 -19.92 -2.31 -17.13
CA SER A 93 -19.64 -1.35 -18.18
C SER A 93 -18.17 -1.39 -18.63
N PRO A 94 -17.90 -1.16 -19.93
CA PRO A 94 -16.52 -1.04 -20.40
C PRO A 94 -15.82 0.15 -19.71
N PRO A 95 -14.48 0.16 -19.67
CA PRO A 95 -13.72 1.29 -19.10
C PRO A 95 -14.16 2.62 -19.72
N PRO A 96 -14.32 3.68 -18.93
CA PRO A 96 -14.75 4.99 -19.45
C PRO A 96 -13.67 5.57 -20.38
N LYS A 97 -14.11 6.35 -21.38
CA LYS A 97 -13.21 7.01 -22.35
C LYS A 97 -12.20 7.97 -21.69
N ARG A 98 -12.52 8.50 -20.52
CA ARG A 98 -11.65 9.39 -19.73
C ARG A 98 -11.56 8.86 -18.32
N LYS A 99 -10.35 8.92 -17.74
CA LYS A 99 -10.10 8.52 -16.36
C LYS A 99 -9.57 9.70 -15.56
N LEU A 100 -10.21 9.94 -14.43
CA LEU A 100 -9.79 10.95 -13.45
C LEU A 100 -9.23 10.21 -12.22
N ILE A 101 -8.20 10.77 -11.62
CA ILE A 101 -7.62 10.28 -10.36
C ILE A 101 -7.52 11.48 -9.43
N GLY A 102 -8.34 11.50 -8.39
CA GLY A 102 -8.37 12.55 -7.39
C GLY A 102 -7.86 12.05 -6.04
N GLY A 103 -6.90 12.74 -5.46
CA GLY A 103 -6.35 12.39 -4.16
C GLY A 103 -6.12 13.61 -3.26
N ASN A 104 -6.28 13.41 -1.94
CA ASN A 104 -5.99 14.41 -0.93
C ASN A 104 -4.51 14.36 -0.54
N LEU A 105 -3.85 15.52 -0.47
CA LEU A 105 -2.48 15.62 0.00
C LEU A 105 -2.40 15.16 1.47
N VAL A 106 -1.56 14.17 1.73
CA VAL A 106 -1.29 13.66 3.07
C VAL A 106 -0.06 14.35 3.66
N GLU A 107 1.04 14.28 2.93
CA GLU A 107 2.27 14.98 3.34
C GLU A 107 3.22 15.23 2.15
N ASN A 108 4.05 16.25 2.31
CA ASN A 108 5.19 16.49 1.44
C ASN A 108 6.39 15.72 1.98
N LEU A 109 7.01 14.90 1.14
CA LEU A 109 8.17 14.11 1.49
C LEU A 109 9.45 14.96 1.30
N ARG A 110 10.50 14.56 1.99
CA ARG A 110 11.78 15.23 1.90
C ARG A 110 12.38 15.17 0.49
N TYR A 111 12.21 14.03 -0.20
CA TYR A 111 12.63 13.78 -1.57
C TYR A 111 11.91 12.51 -2.08
N GLY A 112 11.99 12.22 -3.38
CA GLY A 112 11.44 11.05 -4.01
C GLY A 112 12.28 9.79 -3.82
N GLU A 113 12.34 8.95 -4.84
CA GLU A 113 13.22 7.78 -4.82
C GLU A 113 14.68 8.19 -4.71
N ASN A 114 15.06 9.29 -5.37
CA ASN A 114 16.39 9.89 -5.33
C ASN A 114 16.36 11.31 -4.72
N PRO A 115 17.47 11.77 -4.10
CA PRO A 115 17.50 13.01 -3.33
C PRO A 115 17.16 14.31 -4.09
N HIS A 116 17.30 14.34 -5.42
CA HIS A 116 17.00 15.48 -6.27
C HIS A 116 15.53 15.57 -6.69
N GLN A 117 14.73 14.55 -6.41
CA GLN A 117 13.32 14.48 -6.81
C GLN A 117 12.42 15.07 -5.72
N SER A 118 11.46 15.92 -6.11
CA SER A 118 10.36 16.30 -5.22
C SER A 118 9.33 15.19 -5.15
N ALA A 119 8.74 14.99 -3.98
CA ALA A 119 7.71 13.97 -3.79
C ALA A 119 6.67 14.37 -2.74
N SER A 120 5.47 13.86 -2.91
CA SER A 120 4.36 14.02 -1.98
C SER A 120 3.54 12.74 -1.96
N VAL A 121 2.84 12.51 -0.85
CA VAL A 121 1.91 11.40 -0.71
C VAL A 121 0.49 11.93 -0.80
N TYR A 122 -0.29 11.35 -1.69
CA TYR A 122 -1.72 11.62 -1.82
C TYR A 122 -2.51 10.37 -1.46
N SER A 123 -3.61 10.52 -0.74
CA SER A 123 -4.57 9.46 -0.49
C SER A 123 -5.75 9.58 -1.42
N LEU A 124 -6.14 8.49 -2.07
CA LEU A 124 -7.37 8.40 -2.88
C LEU A 124 -8.63 8.37 -1.99
N ASN A 125 -8.46 8.07 -0.70
CA ASN A 125 -9.47 8.19 0.35
C ASN A 125 -9.27 9.48 1.13
N LYS A 126 -10.10 9.71 2.15
CA LYS A 126 -9.96 10.88 3.01
C LYS A 126 -8.61 10.90 3.74
N GLU A 127 -8.14 9.72 4.17
CA GLU A 127 -6.88 9.56 4.91
C GLU A 127 -6.14 8.27 4.49
N ILE A 128 -4.84 8.19 4.77
CA ILE A 128 -4.10 6.94 4.69
C ILE A 128 -4.46 6.06 5.89
N ASN A 129 -4.92 4.84 5.63
CA ASN A 129 -5.35 3.88 6.65
C ASN A 129 -4.17 3.16 7.33
N ILE A 130 -3.08 3.87 7.63
CA ILE A 130 -1.96 3.41 8.45
C ILE A 130 -1.59 4.50 9.46
N LYS A 131 -1.17 4.09 10.67
CA LYS A 131 -0.79 5.03 11.72
C LYS A 131 0.65 4.84 12.15
N GLN A 132 1.45 5.87 12.04
CA GLN A 132 2.82 5.85 12.57
C GLN A 132 2.80 6.08 14.08
N LEU A 133 3.38 5.16 14.86
CA LEU A 133 3.41 5.16 16.32
C LEU A 133 4.77 5.59 16.90
N ASN A 134 5.84 5.54 16.10
CA ASN A 134 7.21 5.86 16.51
C ASN A 134 8.11 6.10 15.30
N GLY A 135 9.24 6.75 15.51
CA GLY A 135 10.35 6.86 14.55
C GLY A 135 10.36 8.15 13.74
N LYS A 136 11.34 8.24 12.86
CA LYS A 136 11.49 9.35 11.89
C LYS A 136 10.35 9.38 10.89
N LYS A 137 10.11 10.51 10.21
CA LYS A 137 9.20 10.63 9.07
C LYS A 137 9.49 9.55 8.03
N LEU A 138 8.44 9.07 7.37
CA LEU A 138 8.57 8.11 6.28
C LEU A 138 9.21 8.78 5.05
N SER A 139 9.96 8.02 4.28
CA SER A 139 10.47 8.41 2.96
C SER A 139 9.60 7.80 1.86
N TYR A 140 9.78 8.26 0.63
CA TYR A 140 9.15 7.68 -0.56
C TYR A 140 9.37 6.15 -0.62
N ASN A 141 10.62 5.71 -0.45
CA ASN A 141 10.96 4.29 -0.46
C ASN A 141 10.31 3.52 0.70
N ASN A 142 10.20 4.15 1.90
CA ASN A 142 9.50 3.51 3.00
C ASN A 142 8.02 3.27 2.67
N TYR A 143 7.32 4.22 2.08
CA TYR A 143 5.92 4.03 1.65
C TYR A 143 5.78 2.87 0.66
N ASN A 144 6.64 2.82 -0.37
CA ASN A 144 6.62 1.76 -1.36
C ASN A 144 6.83 0.38 -0.74
N ASP A 145 7.84 0.25 0.13
CA ASP A 145 8.16 -1.00 0.82
C ASP A 145 7.07 -1.40 1.83
N ILE A 146 6.49 -0.43 2.58
CA ILE A 146 5.40 -0.66 3.53
C ILE A 146 4.18 -1.26 2.83
N PHE A 147 3.71 -0.64 1.75
CA PHE A 147 2.51 -1.12 1.07
C PHE A 147 2.75 -2.44 0.33
N THR A 148 3.95 -2.67 -0.21
CA THR A 148 4.35 -3.99 -0.73
C THR A 148 4.30 -5.05 0.38
N GLY A 149 4.87 -4.75 1.55
CA GLY A 149 4.87 -5.65 2.69
C GLY A 149 3.48 -5.95 3.22
N ILE A 150 2.61 -4.94 3.33
CA ILE A 150 1.22 -5.11 3.76
C ILE A 150 0.46 -5.99 2.78
N SER A 151 0.57 -5.72 1.48
CA SER A 151 -0.13 -6.47 0.43
C SER A 151 0.23 -7.95 0.48
N LEU A 152 1.53 -8.26 0.60
CA LEU A 152 1.99 -9.64 0.70
C LEU A 152 1.62 -10.29 2.04
N SER A 153 1.84 -9.62 3.19
CA SER A 153 1.57 -10.22 4.49
C SER A 153 0.08 -10.49 4.72
N LYS A 154 -0.79 -9.58 4.28
CA LYS A 154 -2.25 -9.71 4.40
C LYS A 154 -2.88 -10.63 3.35
N SER A 155 -2.17 -11.03 2.29
CA SER A 155 -2.64 -12.05 1.34
C SER A 155 -2.79 -13.43 2.00
N PHE A 156 -2.18 -13.65 3.16
CA PHE A 156 -2.29 -14.86 3.95
C PHE A 156 -3.23 -14.64 5.15
N THR A 157 -4.39 -15.30 5.15
CA THR A 157 -5.44 -15.07 6.15
C THR A 157 -5.53 -16.13 7.24
N LYS A 158 -4.93 -17.33 7.03
CA LYS A 158 -5.12 -18.50 7.92
C LYS A 158 -4.03 -18.67 8.98
N ASP A 159 -2.82 -18.22 8.69
CA ASP A 159 -1.65 -18.37 9.52
C ASP A 159 -0.99 -17.02 9.79
N TYR A 160 -0.14 -16.95 10.83
CA TYR A 160 0.68 -15.78 11.07
C TYR A 160 1.71 -15.67 9.96
N SER A 161 1.67 -14.55 9.25
CA SER A 161 2.58 -14.21 8.16
C SER A 161 3.57 -13.15 8.61
N THR A 162 4.85 -13.42 8.42
CA THR A 162 5.91 -12.41 8.48
C THR A 162 6.58 -12.29 7.12
N VAL A 163 6.70 -11.07 6.67
CA VAL A 163 7.33 -10.69 5.39
C VAL A 163 8.43 -9.68 5.67
N ILE A 164 9.60 -9.88 5.09
CA ILE A 164 10.70 -8.92 5.13
C ILE A 164 10.91 -8.39 3.73
N ILE A 165 10.79 -7.08 3.57
CA ILE A 165 10.87 -6.37 2.28
C ILE A 165 12.13 -5.51 2.25
N LYS A 166 12.73 -5.43 1.08
CA LYS A 166 13.77 -4.45 0.75
C LYS A 166 13.67 -4.07 -0.72
N HIS A 167 13.59 -2.75 -1.00
CA HIS A 167 13.44 -2.22 -2.35
C HIS A 167 12.24 -2.82 -3.10
N ALA A 168 11.08 -2.83 -2.42
CA ALA A 168 9.81 -3.39 -2.91
C ALA A 168 9.88 -4.86 -3.36
N ASN A 169 10.87 -5.64 -2.86
CA ASN A 169 10.98 -7.07 -3.08
C ASN A 169 11.03 -7.82 -1.75
N PRO A 170 10.39 -8.98 -1.63
CA PRO A 170 10.56 -9.82 -0.46
C PRO A 170 11.96 -10.46 -0.46
N CYS A 171 12.64 -10.40 0.67
CA CYS A 171 13.86 -11.14 0.93
C CYS A 171 13.63 -12.32 1.88
N GLY A 172 12.49 -12.38 2.55
CA GLY A 172 12.07 -13.51 3.35
C GLY A 172 10.59 -13.45 3.66
N VAL A 173 9.90 -14.59 3.52
CA VAL A 173 8.47 -14.75 3.80
C VAL A 173 8.25 -16.07 4.53
N ALA A 174 7.47 -16.08 5.58
CA ALA A 174 7.11 -17.33 6.24
C ALA A 174 5.72 -17.27 6.89
N LEU A 175 5.07 -18.43 6.92
CA LEU A 175 3.83 -18.68 7.63
C LEU A 175 4.08 -19.68 8.75
N ASP A 176 3.50 -19.43 9.92
CA ASP A 176 3.54 -20.39 11.03
C ASP A 176 2.32 -20.19 11.94
N LYS A 177 2.01 -21.21 12.75
CA LYS A 177 0.98 -21.12 13.81
C LYS A 177 1.47 -20.31 15.03
N ARG A 178 2.77 -20.07 15.13
CA ARG A 178 3.42 -19.28 16.19
C ARG A 178 4.05 -18.05 15.56
N LYS A 179 3.72 -16.86 16.06
CA LYS A 179 4.21 -15.57 15.58
C LYS A 179 5.74 -15.51 15.51
N ILE A 180 6.39 -15.96 16.58
CA ILE A 180 7.86 -15.97 16.65
C ILE A 180 8.51 -16.84 15.59
N ASN A 181 7.93 -18.00 15.29
CA ASN A 181 8.46 -18.91 14.28
C ASN A 181 8.31 -18.30 12.88
N SER A 182 7.16 -17.64 12.57
CA SER A 182 6.99 -16.98 11.28
C SER A 182 8.07 -15.90 11.08
N TYR A 183 8.38 -15.13 12.13
CA TYR A 183 9.44 -14.13 12.06
C TYR A 183 10.84 -14.75 11.86
N LEU A 184 11.20 -15.74 12.67
CA LEU A 184 12.53 -16.36 12.60
C LEU A 184 12.77 -17.03 11.25
N LYS A 185 11.78 -17.80 10.74
CA LYS A 185 11.86 -18.44 9.43
C LYS A 185 11.97 -17.42 8.28
N ALA A 186 11.22 -16.31 8.34
CA ALA A 186 11.33 -15.25 7.34
C ALA A 186 12.71 -14.58 7.37
N TYR A 187 13.24 -14.30 8.56
CA TYR A 187 14.57 -13.70 8.74
C TYR A 187 15.68 -14.61 8.20
N GLU A 188 15.61 -15.90 8.50
CA GLU A 188 16.63 -16.88 8.11
C GLU A 188 16.77 -17.05 6.61
N CYS A 189 15.76 -16.70 5.79
CA CYS A 189 15.81 -16.81 4.33
C CYS A 189 16.99 -16.02 3.73
N ASP A 190 17.17 -14.77 4.19
CA ASP A 190 18.27 -13.92 3.74
C ASP A 190 18.59 -12.87 4.82
N PRO A 191 19.35 -13.24 5.88
CA PRO A 191 19.70 -12.33 6.96
C PRO A 191 20.50 -11.11 6.49
N THR A 192 21.28 -11.26 5.42
CA THR A 192 22.09 -10.17 4.86
C THR A 192 21.20 -9.10 4.25
N SER A 193 20.23 -9.50 3.42
CA SER A 193 19.29 -8.54 2.81
C SER A 193 18.28 -7.99 3.81
N ALA A 194 17.95 -8.75 4.86
CA ALA A 194 17.03 -8.32 5.91
C ALA A 194 17.56 -7.14 6.73
N PHE A 195 18.89 -6.96 6.79
CA PHE A 195 19.51 -5.82 7.47
C PHE A 195 19.07 -4.48 6.83
N GLY A 196 18.47 -3.60 7.63
CA GLY A 196 17.93 -2.32 7.16
C GLY A 196 16.64 -2.44 6.32
N GLY A 197 16.06 -3.63 6.27
CA GLY A 197 14.78 -3.86 5.58
C GLY A 197 13.56 -3.44 6.40
N ILE A 198 12.38 -3.73 5.86
CA ILE A 198 11.07 -3.49 6.46
C ILE A 198 10.42 -4.83 6.80
N ILE A 199 9.90 -4.95 8.02
CA ILE A 199 9.11 -6.12 8.44
C ILE A 199 7.63 -5.78 8.31
N SER A 200 6.85 -6.68 7.73
CA SER A 200 5.38 -6.61 7.73
C SER A 200 4.77 -7.89 8.31
N CYS A 201 3.86 -7.72 9.27
CA CYS A 201 3.16 -8.80 9.95
C CYS A 201 1.64 -8.65 9.81
N ASN A 202 0.94 -9.73 9.44
CA ASN A 202 -0.53 -9.74 9.43
C ASN A 202 -1.15 -9.91 10.83
N TYR A 203 -0.36 -9.92 11.86
CA TYR A 203 -0.75 -10.14 13.26
C TYR A 203 -0.30 -8.98 14.15
N LYS A 204 -0.90 -8.94 15.37
CA LYS A 204 -0.49 -8.05 16.44
C LYS A 204 0.84 -8.51 17.03
N VAL A 205 1.89 -7.69 16.94
CA VAL A 205 3.23 -8.00 17.44
C VAL A 205 3.22 -8.08 18.97
N ASP A 206 3.67 -9.20 19.50
CA ASP A 206 3.81 -9.46 20.94
C ASP A 206 5.22 -9.17 21.47
N LYS A 207 5.38 -9.34 22.80
CA LYS A 207 6.65 -9.11 23.50
C LYS A 207 7.79 -9.98 22.97
N THR A 208 7.51 -11.23 22.59
CA THR A 208 8.54 -12.20 22.17
C THR A 208 9.11 -11.81 20.80
N VAL A 209 8.23 -11.55 19.83
CA VAL A 209 8.63 -11.07 18.50
C VAL A 209 9.34 -9.72 18.59
N ALA A 210 8.84 -8.81 19.45
CA ALA A 210 9.46 -7.49 19.64
C ALA A 210 10.89 -7.57 20.17
N LYS A 211 11.21 -8.50 21.06
CA LYS A 211 12.58 -8.72 21.56
C LYS A 211 13.51 -9.12 20.42
N GLU A 212 13.10 -10.08 19.59
CA GLU A 212 13.89 -10.55 18.45
C GLU A 212 14.09 -9.47 17.39
N ILE A 213 13.06 -8.70 17.06
CA ILE A 213 13.17 -7.54 16.15
C ILE A 213 14.11 -6.50 16.73
N SER A 214 14.03 -6.26 18.04
CA SER A 214 14.86 -5.27 18.73
C SER A 214 16.35 -5.62 18.74
N SER A 215 16.73 -6.89 18.63
CA SER A 215 18.14 -7.32 18.58
C SER A 215 18.82 -7.04 17.23
N LYS A 216 18.06 -6.66 16.20
CA LYS A 216 18.55 -6.46 14.83
C LYS A 216 18.26 -5.04 14.34
N PHE A 217 18.81 -4.67 13.20
CA PHE A 217 18.58 -3.36 12.59
C PHE A 217 17.52 -3.46 11.47
N TYR A 218 16.43 -2.75 11.67
CA TYR A 218 15.36 -2.55 10.67
C TYR A 218 15.00 -1.07 10.60
N GLU A 219 14.53 -0.62 9.45
CA GLU A 219 14.04 0.75 9.28
C GLU A 219 12.58 0.92 9.71
N VAL A 220 11.74 -0.07 9.40
CA VAL A 220 10.31 -0.04 9.67
C VAL A 220 9.80 -1.39 10.15
N VAL A 221 8.85 -1.39 11.06
CA VAL A 221 8.02 -2.54 11.41
C VAL A 221 6.56 -2.16 11.22
N VAL A 222 5.91 -2.88 10.33
CA VAL A 222 4.47 -2.76 10.06
C VAL A 222 3.76 -3.96 10.66
N ALA A 223 2.66 -3.74 11.33
CA ALA A 223 1.90 -4.83 11.93
C ALA A 223 0.40 -4.52 12.01
N ASN A 224 -0.39 -5.58 12.17
CA ASN A 224 -1.81 -5.46 12.48
C ASN A 224 -2.01 -5.14 13.98
N GLY A 225 -1.33 -4.07 14.44
CA GLY A 225 -1.26 -3.62 15.81
C GLY A 225 -0.04 -4.13 16.57
N PHE A 226 0.14 -3.61 17.78
CA PHE A 226 1.23 -3.94 18.71
C PHE A 226 0.66 -4.11 20.11
N GLU A 227 1.17 -5.06 20.87
CA GLU A 227 0.91 -5.12 22.31
C GLU A 227 1.66 -3.99 23.05
N SER A 228 1.13 -3.54 24.19
CA SER A 228 1.77 -2.47 24.99
C SER A 228 3.19 -2.86 25.42
N SER A 229 3.43 -4.14 25.74
CA SER A 229 4.73 -4.70 26.07
C SER A 229 5.72 -4.65 24.90
N ALA A 230 5.23 -4.92 23.68
CA ALA A 230 6.01 -4.84 22.44
C ALA A 230 6.38 -3.39 22.12
N LEU A 231 5.43 -2.46 22.24
CA LEU A 231 5.68 -1.02 22.03
C LEU A 231 6.75 -0.49 22.99
N LYS A 232 6.71 -0.87 24.27
CA LYS A 232 7.73 -0.46 25.25
C LYS A 232 9.14 -0.90 24.85
N ILE A 233 9.29 -2.05 24.22
CA ILE A 233 10.58 -2.57 23.74
C ILE A 233 11.03 -1.83 22.48
N LEU A 234 10.16 -1.77 21.46
CA LEU A 234 10.52 -1.26 20.14
C LEU A 234 10.73 0.27 20.14
N LYS A 235 9.97 1.02 20.94
CA LYS A 235 10.13 2.49 21.09
C LYS A 235 11.47 2.92 21.69
N ARG A 236 12.22 2.02 22.33
CA ARG A 236 13.61 2.31 22.78
C ARG A 236 14.52 2.65 21.59
N LYS A 237 14.21 2.13 20.41
CA LYS A 237 14.88 2.50 19.15
C LYS A 237 14.21 3.74 18.55
N LYS A 238 14.69 4.92 18.94
CA LYS A 238 14.10 6.23 18.56
C LYS A 238 13.88 6.41 17.04
N ASN A 239 14.75 5.82 16.22
CA ASN A 239 14.69 5.95 14.76
C ASN A 239 13.81 4.88 14.06
N LEU A 240 13.47 3.78 14.77
CA LEU A 240 12.65 2.71 14.21
C LEU A 240 11.22 3.18 14.00
N ARG A 241 10.74 3.10 12.76
CA ARG A 241 9.38 3.46 12.42
C ARG A 241 8.45 2.30 12.75
N LEU A 242 7.44 2.55 13.57
CA LEU A 242 6.42 1.57 13.94
C LEU A 242 5.11 1.99 13.28
N ILE A 243 4.58 1.14 12.42
CA ILE A 243 3.37 1.41 11.64
C ILE A 243 2.27 0.42 12.03
N ASP A 244 1.16 0.95 12.50
CA ASP A 244 -0.05 0.20 12.73
C ASP A 244 -0.91 0.20 11.46
N SER A 245 -1.17 -0.97 10.91
CA SER A 245 -2.01 -1.19 9.72
C SER A 245 -3.33 -1.90 10.05
N SER A 246 -3.76 -1.90 11.31
CA SER A 246 -4.99 -2.58 11.77
C SER A 246 -6.27 -1.99 11.17
N SER A 247 -6.27 -0.69 10.86
CA SER A 247 -7.39 -0.02 10.20
C SER A 247 -7.50 -0.31 8.70
N LEU A 248 -6.45 -0.82 8.06
CA LEU A 248 -6.46 -1.15 6.64
C LEU A 248 -7.14 -2.50 6.41
N LYS A 249 -8.43 -2.48 6.05
CA LYS A 249 -9.26 -3.67 5.85
C LYS A 249 -9.25 -4.18 4.41
N GLU A 250 -9.23 -3.28 3.44
CA GLU A 250 -9.34 -3.61 2.02
C GLU A 250 -7.97 -3.47 1.33
N LEU A 251 -7.63 -4.46 0.51
CA LEU A 251 -6.45 -4.47 -0.36
C LEU A 251 -6.83 -4.44 -1.84
N ASN A 252 -8.14 -4.37 -2.13
CA ASN A 252 -8.62 -4.28 -3.51
C ASN A 252 -8.65 -2.81 -3.94
N PHE A 253 -7.72 -2.43 -4.77
CA PHE A 253 -7.58 -1.08 -5.32
C PHE A 253 -7.06 -1.16 -6.75
N GLU A 254 -7.26 -0.11 -7.49
CA GLU A 254 -6.70 0.02 -8.81
C GLU A 254 -5.26 0.53 -8.73
N GLN A 255 -4.37 -0.12 -9.45
CA GLN A 255 -2.97 0.28 -9.54
C GLN A 255 -2.76 1.15 -10.76
N ASN A 256 -2.21 2.34 -10.56
CA ASN A 256 -1.86 3.28 -11.62
C ASN A 256 -0.34 3.52 -11.60
N THR A 257 0.32 3.29 -12.73
CA THR A 257 1.76 3.49 -12.89
C THR A 257 2.01 4.55 -13.96
N SER A 258 2.66 5.63 -13.59
CA SER A 258 3.02 6.71 -14.52
C SER A 258 4.14 6.26 -15.46
N ILE A 259 3.97 6.51 -16.75
CA ILE A 259 4.97 6.32 -17.80
C ILE A 259 5.01 7.55 -18.70
N MET A 260 6.00 8.39 -18.53
CA MET A 260 6.09 9.70 -19.22
C MET A 260 4.79 10.51 -19.04
N ASN A 261 4.12 10.87 -20.13
CA ASN A 261 2.86 11.60 -20.15
C ASN A 261 1.62 10.69 -20.14
N ASN A 262 1.80 9.41 -19.86
CA ASN A 262 0.74 8.40 -19.82
C ASN A 262 0.71 7.71 -18.46
N PHE A 263 -0.31 6.92 -18.22
CA PHE A 263 -0.32 5.98 -17.09
C PHE A 263 -0.97 4.66 -17.50
N LEU A 264 -0.44 3.59 -16.96
CA LEU A 264 -1.03 2.27 -17.01
C LEU A 264 -1.95 2.11 -15.81
N SER A 265 -3.12 1.55 -16.04
CA SER A 265 -4.10 1.24 -15.00
C SER A 265 -4.47 -0.23 -15.04
N GLN A 266 -4.44 -0.89 -13.89
CA GLN A 266 -4.82 -2.29 -13.73
C GLN A 266 -5.48 -2.52 -12.39
N THR A 267 -6.26 -3.58 -12.26
CA THR A 267 -6.73 -4.06 -10.96
C THR A 267 -5.56 -4.59 -10.15
N SER A 268 -5.63 -4.46 -8.82
CA SER A 268 -4.65 -5.09 -7.93
C SER A 268 -4.71 -6.62 -8.04
N ASP A 269 -3.56 -7.27 -7.93
CA ASP A 269 -3.48 -8.73 -7.90
C ASP A 269 -3.96 -9.25 -6.53
N THR A 270 -5.27 -9.38 -6.37
CA THR A 270 -5.93 -9.92 -5.17
C THR A 270 -6.33 -11.38 -5.33
N GLY A 271 -5.89 -12.05 -6.40
CA GLY A 271 -6.23 -13.45 -6.69
C GLY A 271 -5.95 -14.37 -5.49
N THR A 272 -6.96 -15.12 -5.10
CA THR A 272 -6.84 -16.21 -4.11
C THR A 272 -6.80 -17.53 -4.84
N PHE A 273 -5.63 -18.15 -4.86
CA PHE A 273 -5.45 -19.44 -5.52
C PHE A 273 -5.71 -20.60 -4.56
N LYS A 274 -6.46 -21.59 -5.02
CA LYS A 274 -6.80 -22.81 -4.29
C LYS A 274 -6.18 -24.01 -4.99
N LYS A 275 -6.07 -25.15 -4.29
CA LYS A 275 -5.55 -26.40 -4.85
C LYS A 275 -6.25 -26.81 -6.16
N GLY A 276 -7.57 -26.54 -6.28
CA GLY A 276 -8.36 -26.89 -7.47
C GLY A 276 -8.05 -26.05 -8.72
N ASP A 277 -7.38 -24.90 -8.56
CA ASP A 277 -7.01 -24.02 -9.67
C ASP A 277 -5.74 -24.51 -10.42
N PHE A 278 -5.09 -25.55 -9.90
CA PHE A 278 -3.83 -26.09 -10.44
C PHE A 278 -4.00 -27.54 -10.92
N LYS A 279 -3.43 -27.80 -12.11
CA LYS A 279 -3.36 -29.15 -12.67
C LYS A 279 -1.95 -29.70 -12.52
N VAL A 280 -1.85 -30.91 -11.97
CA VAL A 280 -0.56 -31.64 -11.92
C VAL A 280 -0.25 -32.16 -13.32
N VAL A 281 0.83 -31.66 -13.92
CA VAL A 281 1.29 -32.04 -15.26
C VAL A 281 2.56 -32.90 -15.25
N SER A 282 3.19 -33.06 -14.08
CA SER A 282 4.38 -33.89 -13.89
C SER A 282 4.02 -35.38 -13.80
N LYS A 283 4.96 -36.27 -14.20
CA LYS A 283 4.81 -37.73 -14.07
C LYS A 283 4.64 -38.14 -12.61
N VAL A 284 5.42 -37.53 -11.72
CA VAL A 284 5.33 -37.76 -10.26
C VAL A 284 4.30 -36.82 -9.66
N ARG A 285 3.32 -37.37 -8.94
CA ARG A 285 2.31 -36.56 -8.23
C ARG A 285 2.88 -36.03 -6.92
N PRO A 286 2.74 -34.73 -6.64
CA PRO A 286 3.19 -34.16 -5.38
C PRO A 286 2.30 -34.61 -4.20
N SER A 287 2.90 -34.73 -3.02
CA SER A 287 2.17 -34.96 -1.78
C SER A 287 1.26 -33.76 -1.44
N ASN A 288 0.31 -33.93 -0.51
CA ASN A 288 -0.51 -32.82 -0.04
C ASN A 288 0.31 -31.72 0.64
N GLU A 289 1.40 -32.06 1.28
CA GLU A 289 2.33 -31.10 1.89
C GLU A 289 3.09 -30.31 0.84
N THR A 290 3.62 -31.00 -0.16
CA THR A 290 4.27 -30.36 -1.33
C THR A 290 3.30 -29.40 -2.03
N LEU A 291 2.03 -29.78 -2.23
CA LEU A 291 1.02 -28.90 -2.82
C LEU A 291 0.75 -27.66 -1.97
N LYS A 292 0.72 -27.78 -0.64
CA LYS A 292 0.60 -26.60 0.25
C LYS A 292 1.79 -25.65 0.10
N ASN A 293 3.00 -26.22 0.08
CA ASN A 293 4.22 -25.44 -0.14
C ASN A 293 4.23 -24.75 -1.51
N LEU A 294 3.82 -25.43 -2.58
CA LEU A 294 3.74 -24.86 -3.93
C LEU A 294 2.72 -23.70 -4.00
N LEU A 295 1.56 -23.84 -3.34
CA LEU A 295 0.57 -22.77 -3.24
C LEU A 295 1.13 -21.54 -2.48
N PHE A 296 1.80 -21.77 -1.37
CA PHE A 296 2.50 -20.71 -0.64
C PHE A 296 3.53 -20.02 -1.53
N THR A 297 4.39 -20.79 -2.19
CA THR A 297 5.45 -20.31 -3.07
C THR A 297 4.90 -19.49 -4.23
N PHE A 298 3.83 -19.98 -4.86
CA PHE A 298 3.15 -19.27 -5.95
C PHE A 298 2.60 -17.92 -5.48
N ASN A 299 1.94 -17.90 -4.31
CA ASN A 299 1.43 -16.65 -3.73
C ASN A 299 2.55 -15.65 -3.40
N VAL A 300 3.71 -16.11 -2.90
CA VAL A 300 4.87 -15.25 -2.70
C VAL A 300 5.42 -14.74 -4.02
N CYS A 301 5.53 -15.61 -5.04
CA CYS A 301 6.13 -15.30 -6.33
C CYS A 301 5.41 -14.15 -7.07
N ARG A 302 4.10 -13.97 -6.86
CA ARG A 302 3.32 -12.84 -7.41
C ARG A 302 3.86 -11.46 -7.00
N PHE A 303 4.49 -11.37 -5.83
CA PHE A 303 5.03 -10.14 -5.27
C PHE A 303 6.54 -9.97 -5.52
N VAL A 304 7.15 -10.89 -6.26
CA VAL A 304 8.57 -10.83 -6.61
C VAL A 304 8.73 -10.27 -8.02
N LYS A 305 9.58 -9.26 -8.17
CA LYS A 305 9.86 -8.67 -9.50
C LYS A 305 10.38 -9.70 -10.47
N SER A 306 9.79 -9.74 -11.63
CA SER A 306 10.14 -10.64 -12.76
C SER A 306 11.53 -10.32 -13.34
N ASN A 307 12.30 -11.30 -13.85
CA ASN A 307 12.03 -12.71 -13.72
C ASN A 307 12.23 -13.14 -12.26
N ALA A 308 11.35 -14.00 -11.76
CA ALA A 308 11.30 -14.39 -10.37
C ALA A 308 11.38 -15.91 -10.21
N ILE A 309 12.24 -16.37 -9.30
CA ILE A 309 12.27 -17.76 -8.83
C ILE A 309 12.21 -17.74 -7.31
N VAL A 310 11.26 -18.47 -6.76
CA VAL A 310 11.09 -18.62 -5.31
C VAL A 310 11.19 -20.10 -4.95
N ILE A 311 12.04 -20.42 -3.99
CA ILE A 311 12.20 -21.75 -3.42
C ILE A 311 11.69 -21.70 -1.98
N SER A 312 10.87 -22.65 -1.58
CA SER A 312 10.31 -22.71 -0.23
C SER A 312 10.33 -24.11 0.35
N GLN A 313 10.30 -24.19 1.68
CA GLN A 313 10.14 -25.40 2.46
C GLN A 313 9.34 -25.09 3.72
N ASN A 314 8.38 -25.94 4.09
CA ASN A 314 7.58 -25.81 5.32
C ASN A 314 6.93 -24.41 5.47
N ASN A 315 6.29 -23.91 4.39
CA ASN A 315 5.67 -22.59 4.31
C ASN A 315 6.61 -21.42 4.66
N ALA A 316 7.89 -21.55 4.35
CA ALA A 316 8.88 -20.49 4.46
C ALA A 316 9.74 -20.46 3.20
N THR A 317 10.07 -19.28 2.72
CA THR A 317 11.03 -19.11 1.65
C THR A 317 12.43 -19.48 2.13
N ILE A 318 13.19 -20.15 1.27
CA ILE A 318 14.58 -20.56 1.52
C ILE A 318 15.55 -20.02 0.46
N GLY A 319 15.02 -19.45 -0.62
CA GLY A 319 15.80 -18.76 -1.63
C GLY A 319 14.89 -17.98 -2.57
N ILE A 320 15.24 -16.73 -2.83
CA ILE A 320 14.51 -15.84 -3.75
C ILE A 320 15.51 -15.21 -4.71
N GLY A 321 15.30 -15.42 -6.02
CA GLY A 321 15.94 -14.69 -7.09
C GLY A 321 14.93 -13.79 -7.77
N SER A 322 15.19 -12.48 -7.84
CA SER A 322 14.24 -11.47 -8.30
C SER A 322 14.86 -10.50 -9.29
N GLY A 323 14.03 -9.96 -10.19
CA GLY A 323 14.36 -8.81 -11.02
C GLY A 323 15.48 -9.04 -12.04
N GLN A 324 15.73 -10.28 -12.45
CA GLN A 324 16.79 -10.59 -13.40
C GLN A 324 16.24 -10.63 -14.84
N PRO A 325 17.00 -10.12 -15.83
CA PRO A 325 16.64 -10.27 -17.24
C PRO A 325 16.54 -11.75 -17.68
N SER A 326 17.37 -12.62 -17.09
CA SER A 326 17.42 -14.05 -17.35
C SER A 326 16.76 -14.87 -16.25
N ARG A 327 15.86 -15.80 -16.62
CA ARG A 327 15.29 -16.79 -15.68
C ARG A 327 16.36 -17.68 -15.06
N LEU A 328 17.40 -18.01 -15.83
CA LEU A 328 18.52 -18.82 -15.35
C LEU A 328 19.28 -18.12 -14.23
N ASP A 329 19.49 -16.80 -14.34
CA ASP A 329 20.20 -16.04 -13.32
C ASP A 329 19.34 -15.89 -12.05
N SER A 330 18.04 -15.67 -12.18
CA SER A 330 17.12 -15.73 -11.04
C SER A 330 17.18 -17.09 -10.35
N CYS A 331 17.23 -18.19 -11.10
CA CYS A 331 17.37 -19.54 -10.56
C CYS A 331 18.70 -19.72 -9.82
N LYS A 332 19.82 -19.32 -10.42
CA LYS A 332 21.15 -19.39 -9.78
C LYS A 332 21.19 -18.60 -8.46
N ILE A 333 20.60 -17.40 -8.44
CA ILE A 333 20.52 -16.57 -7.24
C ILE A 333 19.68 -17.26 -6.16
N ALA A 334 18.49 -17.76 -6.49
CA ALA A 334 17.62 -18.46 -5.54
C ALA A 334 18.32 -19.70 -4.94
N VAL A 335 18.94 -20.52 -5.77
CA VAL A 335 19.70 -21.71 -5.34
C VAL A 335 20.93 -21.33 -4.51
N SER A 336 21.67 -20.29 -4.89
CA SER A 336 22.81 -19.82 -4.12
C SER A 336 22.42 -19.36 -2.72
N LYS A 337 21.30 -18.64 -2.58
CA LYS A 337 20.77 -18.23 -1.28
C LYS A 337 20.31 -19.43 -0.45
N MET A 338 19.59 -20.38 -1.06
CA MET A 338 19.18 -21.62 -0.41
C MET A 338 20.35 -22.41 0.18
N LYS A 339 21.44 -22.56 -0.60
CA LYS A 339 22.65 -23.29 -0.16
C LYS A 339 23.36 -22.65 1.03
N LYS A 340 23.17 -21.35 1.29
CA LYS A 340 23.74 -20.64 2.42
C LYS A 340 22.95 -20.81 3.72
N LEU A 341 21.75 -21.39 3.67
CA LEU A 341 20.92 -21.62 4.85
C LEU A 341 21.46 -22.74 5.71
N LYS A 342 21.69 -22.45 6.99
CA LYS A 342 22.22 -23.42 7.98
C LYS A 342 21.28 -24.59 8.27
N ARG A 343 19.96 -24.42 8.06
CA ARG A 343 18.91 -25.41 8.37
C ARG A 343 18.50 -26.26 7.16
N PHE A 344 19.09 -26.04 5.99
CA PHE A 344 18.79 -26.82 4.80
C PHE A 344 19.49 -28.16 4.89
N ASP A 345 18.73 -29.23 5.12
CA ASP A 345 19.27 -30.59 5.05
C ASP A 345 19.30 -31.03 3.56
N THR A 346 20.51 -31.08 3.01
CA THR A 346 20.75 -31.51 1.62
C THR A 346 20.45 -32.99 1.37
N LYS A 347 20.08 -33.75 2.41
CA LYS A 347 19.74 -35.18 2.30
C LYS A 347 18.30 -35.42 1.83
N GLU A 348 17.40 -34.46 1.95
CA GLU A 348 16.10 -34.52 1.29
C GLU A 348 16.31 -34.18 -0.20
N LYS A 349 16.38 -35.23 -1.04
CA LYS A 349 16.42 -35.10 -2.49
C LYS A 349 15.21 -34.33 -2.99
N ILE A 350 15.45 -33.25 -3.72
CA ILE A 350 14.45 -32.49 -4.48
C ILE A 350 13.77 -33.38 -5.50
#